data_09c6570ff65da1e1861f325da624297a
#
_entry.id   09c6570ff65da1e1861f325da624297a
#
_cell.length_a   1.000
_cell.length_b   1.000
_cell.length_c   1.000
_cell.angle_alpha   90.00
_cell.angle_beta   90.00
_cell.angle_gamma   90.00
#
_symmetry.space_group_name_H-M   'P 1'
#
loop_
_entity.id
_entity.type
_entity.pdbx_description
1 polymer ?
#
loop_
_entity_poly.entity_id
_entity_poly.type
_entity_poly.pdbx_seq_one_letter_code
_entity_poly.pdbx_strand_id
1 'polypeptide(L)'
;MKNFTKLSILSLFSVLVFISCETTELDLTANPNDLGPDQASADLFINAIQEDFAYFVNNMGSPGLRLTRQLHGFFRDYDNAYTPIAWDGVWSNAYQGIMEDIRLMTILAEDANLSYYIGMGEVFQAYIYISLVDYFGDVPYSEALQGSANLNPSSDGGQSVYQAALGLLDSAIANFSAGSAGPQYDMYYGGDAEKWITAANSIKKKAYLNMGDYSSYNSITDYITSSAEDFQFQWGTNVSNPDTRSPIYRSNYTDNGASDFQSNWLMNRLMVGRGGVRDPRINYLIYRQQGDTPGIDGPVDETLLQCAVPGFFIEPHRIAYGIYCGLPEGYWGRDHGDDSGINPDQSRRAINGIYPSGGTYDSGEFVPQYLGDGAGGEGITPIILSSWMNFFDAEVAVMTGGDPTAGTLAGIESFFNKVDDITGAPAMSQGDIDEYIANFAAEWTAASLDGKLEMWAEEFMITQVGNGIDAYNLYRRTGYPKNLQPTIELNPGQFPLSMFYPSNHAGRNSNVNQKSDLTQRVFWNTNGPSVD
;
A
#
# COMPACT_ATOMS: atom_id res chain seq x y z
N MET A 1 -51.07 -72.52 13.26
CA MET A 1 -50.78 -71.42 14.18
C MET A 1 -49.33 -70.92 14.13
N LYS A 2 -48.30 -71.77 13.99
CA LYS A 2 -46.86 -71.32 13.95
C LYS A 2 -46.48 -70.49 12.73
N ASN A 3 -47.17 -70.58 11.61
CA ASN A 3 -46.86 -69.79 10.40
C ASN A 3 -47.53 -68.43 10.39
N PHE A 4 -48.63 -68.26 11.08
CA PHE A 4 -49.33 -66.93 11.19
C PHE A 4 -48.55 -65.96 12.10
N THR A 5 -47.98 -66.51 13.19
CA THR A 5 -47.15 -65.69 14.11
C THR A 5 -45.85 -65.18 13.45
N LYS A 6 -45.23 -65.96 12.57
CA LYS A 6 -44.05 -65.56 11.83
C LYS A 6 -44.34 -64.49 10.79
N LEU A 7 -45.51 -64.57 10.13
CA LEU A 7 -45.94 -63.57 9.16
C LEU A 7 -46.26 -62.20 9.82
N SER A 8 -46.92 -62.24 11.00
CA SER A 8 -47.25 -61.06 11.78
C SER A 8 -46.01 -60.40 12.37
N ILE A 9 -44.98 -61.14 12.79
CA ILE A 9 -43.72 -60.59 13.26
C ILE A 9 -42.92 -59.98 12.11
N LEU A 10 -42.90 -60.58 10.92
CA LEU A 10 -42.25 -60.06 9.75
C LEU A 10 -42.92 -58.80 9.25
N SER A 11 -44.26 -58.73 9.28
CA SER A 11 -45.03 -57.54 8.93
C SER A 11 -44.81 -56.39 9.92
N LEU A 12 -44.69 -56.65 11.23
CA LEU A 12 -44.42 -55.65 12.24
C LEU A 12 -42.98 -55.08 12.13
N PHE A 13 -42.02 -55.96 11.75
CA PHE A 13 -40.64 -55.53 11.51
C PHE A 13 -40.49 -54.69 10.25
N SER A 14 -41.23 -54.96 9.17
CA SER A 14 -41.29 -54.15 7.98
C SER A 14 -41.86 -52.74 8.24
N VAL A 15 -42.88 -52.61 9.08
CA VAL A 15 -43.48 -51.33 9.44
C VAL A 15 -42.53 -50.51 10.31
N LEU A 16 -41.75 -51.11 11.19
CA LEU A 16 -40.76 -50.44 12.02
C LEU A 16 -39.55 -49.93 11.22
N VAL A 17 -39.21 -50.54 10.09
CA VAL A 17 -38.11 -50.10 9.24
C VAL A 17 -38.51 -48.84 8.41
N PHE A 18 -39.80 -48.65 8.13
CA PHE A 18 -40.30 -47.47 7.42
C PHE A 18 -40.55 -46.26 8.32
N ILE A 19 -40.52 -46.40 9.65
CA ILE A 19 -40.67 -45.26 10.59
C ILE A 19 -39.30 -44.72 11.03
N SER A 20 -38.18 -45.36 10.65
CA SER A 20 -36.82 -44.99 11.04
C SER A 20 -36.10 -44.07 10.06
N CYS A 21 -36.79 -43.53 9.05
CA CYS A 21 -36.28 -42.42 8.25
C CYS A 21 -37.09 -41.17 8.60
N GLU A 22 -36.93 -40.65 9.81
CA GLU A 22 -36.90 -39.20 9.90
C GLU A 22 -35.58 -38.78 9.20
N THR A 23 -35.71 -38.40 7.94
CA THR A 23 -34.75 -37.55 7.33
C THR A 23 -34.77 -36.26 8.18
N THR A 24 -33.83 -36.17 9.11
CA THR A 24 -33.37 -34.86 9.52
C THR A 24 -32.95 -34.25 8.21
N GLU A 25 -33.79 -33.40 7.61
CA GLU A 25 -33.36 -32.49 6.60
C GLU A 25 -32.35 -31.62 7.33
N LEU A 26 -31.08 -32.02 7.28
CA LEU A 26 -30.02 -31.04 7.45
C LEU A 26 -30.26 -30.05 6.32
N ASP A 27 -30.67 -28.89 6.69
CA ASP A 27 -30.65 -27.75 5.76
C ASP A 27 -29.17 -27.44 5.46
N LEU A 28 -28.65 -28.23 4.51
CA LEU A 28 -27.25 -28.10 4.04
C LEU A 28 -27.02 -26.76 3.33
N THR A 29 -28.07 -25.97 3.16
CA THR A 29 -27.99 -24.60 2.60
C THR A 29 -27.71 -23.56 3.69
N ALA A 30 -27.98 -23.89 4.97
CA ALA A 30 -27.60 -23.03 6.10
C ALA A 30 -26.29 -23.55 6.69
N ASN A 31 -25.22 -22.81 6.50
CA ASN A 31 -23.97 -23.09 7.20
C ASN A 31 -24.18 -22.77 8.71
N PRO A 32 -24.08 -23.74 9.63
CA PRO A 32 -24.32 -23.50 11.05
C PRO A 32 -23.28 -22.56 11.69
N ASN A 33 -22.21 -22.25 10.96
CA ASN A 33 -21.19 -21.30 11.36
C ASN A 33 -21.33 -19.93 10.67
N ASP A 34 -22.32 -19.76 9.78
CA ASP A 34 -22.64 -18.44 9.25
C ASP A 34 -23.37 -17.63 10.34
N LEU A 35 -22.89 -16.43 10.56
CA LEU A 35 -23.58 -15.46 11.40
C LEU A 35 -24.94 -15.14 10.74
N GLY A 36 -26.03 -15.49 11.40
CA GLY A 36 -27.36 -15.08 10.95
C GLY A 36 -27.50 -13.55 10.97
N PRO A 37 -28.40 -12.97 10.18
CA PRO A 37 -28.63 -11.53 10.17
C PRO A 37 -28.96 -10.94 11.55
N ASP A 38 -29.50 -11.75 12.44
CA ASP A 38 -29.82 -11.45 13.84
C ASP A 38 -28.60 -11.44 14.79
N GLN A 39 -27.47 -11.93 14.33
CA GLN A 39 -26.20 -11.97 15.08
C GLN A 39 -25.21 -10.89 14.56
N ALA A 40 -25.53 -10.23 13.46
CA ALA A 40 -24.71 -9.15 12.91
C ALA A 40 -24.71 -7.95 13.87
N SER A 41 -23.54 -7.41 14.13
CA SER A 41 -23.37 -6.18 14.93
C SER A 41 -22.41 -5.22 14.23
N ALA A 42 -22.52 -3.93 14.51
CA ALA A 42 -21.61 -2.92 14.00
C ALA A 42 -20.15 -3.24 14.39
N ASP A 43 -19.90 -3.82 15.57
CA ASP A 43 -18.57 -4.22 16.04
C ASP A 43 -17.93 -5.31 15.16
N LEU A 44 -18.72 -6.30 14.72
CA LEU A 44 -18.20 -7.36 13.87
C LEU A 44 -17.77 -6.83 12.50
N PHE A 45 -18.58 -5.94 11.92
CA PHE A 45 -18.25 -5.32 10.64
C PHE A 45 -17.04 -4.40 10.76
N ILE A 46 -17.01 -3.49 11.75
CA ILE A 46 -15.90 -2.54 11.87
C ILE A 46 -14.56 -3.23 12.12
N ASN A 47 -14.53 -4.35 12.85
CA ASN A 47 -13.30 -5.11 13.05
C ASN A 47 -12.76 -5.67 11.72
N ALA A 48 -13.62 -6.24 10.87
CA ALA A 48 -13.22 -6.72 9.54
C ALA A 48 -12.81 -5.58 8.61
N ILE A 49 -13.60 -4.50 8.56
CA ILE A 49 -13.35 -3.31 7.74
C ILE A 49 -11.96 -2.72 8.02
N GLN A 50 -11.57 -2.60 9.28
CA GLN A 50 -10.29 -2.00 9.68
C GLN A 50 -9.09 -2.79 9.14
N GLU A 51 -9.10 -4.10 9.26
CA GLU A 51 -8.02 -4.97 8.79
C GLU A 51 -8.00 -5.02 7.25
N ASP A 52 -9.16 -5.21 6.62
CA ASP A 52 -9.29 -5.28 5.16
C ASP A 52 -8.89 -3.95 4.49
N PHE A 53 -9.14 -2.82 5.14
CA PHE A 53 -8.68 -1.52 4.65
C PHE A 53 -7.15 -1.41 4.67
N ALA A 54 -6.48 -1.91 5.70
CA ALA A 54 -5.01 -1.96 5.73
C ALA A 54 -4.44 -2.84 4.61
N TYR A 55 -5.07 -4.00 4.33
CA TYR A 55 -4.73 -4.83 3.17
C TYR A 55 -4.99 -4.12 1.85
N PHE A 56 -6.10 -3.39 1.73
CA PHE A 56 -6.39 -2.60 0.53
C PHE A 56 -5.29 -1.58 0.26
N VAL A 57 -4.88 -0.82 1.27
CA VAL A 57 -3.81 0.20 1.14
C VAL A 57 -2.49 -0.45 0.73
N ASN A 58 -2.10 -1.56 1.35
CA ASN A 58 -0.89 -2.30 0.98
C ASN A 58 -0.94 -2.78 -0.48
N ASN A 59 -2.06 -3.35 -0.90
CA ASN A 59 -2.21 -3.90 -2.25
C ASN A 59 -2.27 -2.80 -3.33
N MET A 60 -2.92 -1.66 -3.04
CA MET A 60 -2.92 -0.50 -3.94
C MET A 60 -1.56 0.20 -3.98
N GLY A 61 -0.83 0.23 -2.85
CA GLY A 61 0.47 0.87 -2.75
C GLY A 61 1.59 0.11 -3.48
N SER A 62 1.56 -1.22 -3.48
CA SER A 62 2.63 -2.06 -4.04
C SER A 62 2.97 -1.76 -5.51
N PRO A 63 2.02 -1.62 -6.45
CA PRO A 63 2.31 -1.19 -7.82
C PRO A 63 2.97 0.20 -7.89
N GLY A 64 2.54 1.12 -7.04
CA GLY A 64 3.14 2.45 -6.94
C GLY A 64 4.62 2.39 -6.52
N LEU A 65 4.96 1.59 -5.50
CA LEU A 65 6.34 1.36 -5.07
C LEU A 65 7.22 0.83 -6.20
N ARG A 66 6.69 -0.09 -7.02
CA ARG A 66 7.40 -0.65 -8.18
C ARG A 66 7.60 0.38 -9.28
N LEU A 67 6.56 1.13 -9.64
CA LEU A 67 6.62 2.18 -10.65
C LEU A 67 7.57 3.32 -10.25
N THR A 68 7.69 3.61 -8.97
CA THR A 68 8.56 4.68 -8.45
C THR A 68 9.90 4.17 -7.92
N ARG A 69 10.30 2.96 -8.28
CA ARG A 69 11.63 2.36 -8.00
C ARG A 69 11.95 2.24 -6.50
N GLN A 70 10.98 2.08 -5.66
CA GLN A 70 11.20 1.75 -4.25
C GLN A 70 11.26 0.23 -4.06
N LEU A 71 10.46 -0.52 -4.82
CA LEU A 71 10.60 -1.95 -5.02
C LEU A 71 10.95 -2.24 -6.46
N HIS A 72 11.54 -3.40 -6.69
CA HIS A 72 11.83 -3.87 -8.03
C HIS A 72 10.54 -4.12 -8.82
N GLY A 73 10.46 -3.61 -10.03
CA GLY A 73 9.43 -3.94 -11.02
C GLY A 73 9.91 -5.07 -11.92
N PHE A 74 9.31 -6.24 -11.76
CA PHE A 74 9.66 -7.46 -12.51
C PHE A 74 8.76 -7.59 -13.74
N PHE A 75 9.22 -7.15 -14.92
CA PHE A 75 8.41 -7.17 -16.15
C PHE A 75 9.24 -6.96 -17.41
N ARG A 76 8.69 -7.41 -18.56
CA ARG A 76 9.23 -7.11 -19.89
C ARG A 76 8.64 -5.87 -20.53
N ASP A 77 7.39 -5.60 -20.23
CA ASP A 77 6.70 -4.37 -20.62
C ASP A 77 5.61 -4.04 -19.59
N TYR A 78 5.22 -2.77 -19.53
CA TYR A 78 4.25 -2.29 -18.55
C TYR A 78 2.85 -2.89 -18.76
N ASP A 79 2.43 -3.12 -20.01
CA ASP A 79 1.10 -3.66 -20.29
C ASP A 79 0.96 -5.10 -19.76
N ASN A 80 2.03 -5.89 -19.83
CA ASN A 80 2.05 -7.25 -19.28
C ASN A 80 2.24 -7.27 -17.76
N ALA A 81 2.89 -6.25 -17.17
CA ALA A 81 3.03 -6.13 -15.72
C ALA A 81 1.71 -5.78 -15.03
N TYR A 82 0.90 -4.92 -15.67
CA TYR A 82 -0.32 -4.34 -15.08
C TYR A 82 -1.57 -4.74 -15.86
N THR A 83 -1.71 -6.05 -16.15
CA THR A 83 -2.87 -6.60 -16.86
C THR A 83 -4.19 -6.41 -16.10
N PRO A 84 -5.34 -6.39 -16.77
CA PRO A 84 -6.64 -6.26 -16.13
C PRO A 84 -6.90 -7.24 -14.98
N ILE A 85 -6.45 -8.50 -15.10
CA ILE A 85 -6.65 -9.53 -14.08
C ILE A 85 -5.87 -9.27 -12.78
N ALA A 86 -4.76 -8.55 -12.86
CA ALA A 86 -3.95 -8.20 -11.68
C ALA A 86 -4.72 -7.33 -10.68
N TRP A 87 -5.76 -6.64 -11.14
CA TRP A 87 -6.57 -5.72 -10.34
C TRP A 87 -7.87 -6.31 -9.80
N ASP A 88 -8.24 -7.53 -10.21
CA ASP A 88 -9.52 -8.15 -9.81
C ASP A 88 -9.63 -8.31 -8.29
N GLY A 89 -8.55 -8.71 -7.63
CA GLY A 89 -8.54 -8.94 -6.19
C GLY A 89 -8.76 -7.66 -5.37
N VAL A 90 -8.00 -6.61 -5.65
CA VAL A 90 -8.10 -5.34 -4.91
C VAL A 90 -9.43 -4.63 -5.20
N TRP A 91 -9.95 -4.73 -6.41
CA TRP A 91 -11.26 -4.20 -6.77
C TRP A 91 -12.39 -4.92 -6.04
N SER A 92 -12.36 -6.25 -6.01
CA SER A 92 -13.36 -7.04 -5.29
C SER A 92 -13.30 -6.76 -3.79
N ASN A 93 -12.11 -6.67 -3.20
CA ASN A 93 -11.95 -6.28 -1.80
C ASN A 93 -12.56 -4.88 -1.53
N ALA A 94 -12.31 -3.90 -2.41
CA ALA A 94 -12.88 -2.57 -2.25
C ALA A 94 -14.42 -2.57 -2.30
N TYR A 95 -15.03 -3.12 -3.39
CA TYR A 95 -16.47 -3.00 -3.62
C TYR A 95 -17.31 -4.07 -2.91
N GLN A 96 -16.88 -5.35 -2.95
CA GLN A 96 -17.65 -6.49 -2.44
C GLN A 96 -17.30 -6.84 -0.99
N GLY A 97 -16.12 -6.43 -0.52
CA GLY A 97 -15.71 -6.51 0.87
C GLY A 97 -15.99 -5.19 1.59
N ILE A 98 -14.97 -4.34 1.69
CA ILE A 98 -14.94 -3.18 2.59
C ILE A 98 -16.15 -2.26 2.44
N MET A 99 -16.46 -1.80 1.21
CA MET A 99 -17.54 -0.82 1.01
C MET A 99 -18.93 -1.42 1.21
N GLU A 100 -19.14 -2.70 0.90
CA GLU A 100 -20.40 -3.39 1.20
C GLU A 100 -20.55 -3.61 2.71
N ASP A 101 -19.48 -3.97 3.41
CA ASP A 101 -19.48 -4.12 4.87
C ASP A 101 -19.73 -2.77 5.57
N ILE A 102 -19.16 -1.67 5.06
CA ILE A 102 -19.46 -0.31 5.54
C ILE A 102 -20.92 0.00 5.35
N ARG A 103 -21.50 -0.32 4.20
CA ARG A 103 -22.93 -0.10 3.93
C ARG A 103 -23.83 -0.85 4.93
N LEU A 104 -23.53 -2.11 5.20
CA LEU A 104 -24.26 -2.93 6.17
C LEU A 104 -24.06 -2.46 7.61
N MET A 105 -22.83 -2.15 7.97
CA MET A 105 -22.49 -1.56 9.27
C MET A 105 -23.24 -0.26 9.52
N THR A 106 -23.30 0.62 8.52
CA THR A 106 -23.95 1.93 8.65
C THR A 106 -25.42 1.79 9.03
N ILE A 107 -26.16 0.85 8.42
CA ILE A 107 -27.56 0.57 8.76
C ILE A 107 -27.70 0.20 10.25
N LEU A 108 -26.83 -0.68 10.75
CA LEU A 108 -26.84 -1.10 12.17
C LEU A 108 -26.42 0.04 13.11
N ALA A 109 -25.46 0.85 12.68
CA ALA A 109 -24.95 1.97 13.45
C ALA A 109 -25.97 3.13 13.54
N GLU A 110 -26.72 3.40 12.45
CA GLU A 110 -27.81 4.38 12.45
C GLU A 110 -28.92 3.97 13.45
N ASP A 111 -29.37 2.72 13.39
CA ASP A 111 -30.39 2.18 14.30
C ASP A 111 -29.96 2.26 15.77
N ALA A 112 -28.66 2.12 16.03
CA ALA A 112 -28.08 2.17 17.38
C ALA A 112 -27.55 3.56 17.79
N ASN A 113 -27.63 4.57 16.93
CA ASN A 113 -27.07 5.93 17.13
C ASN A 113 -25.55 5.93 17.40
N LEU A 114 -24.80 5.11 16.67
CA LEU A 114 -23.35 4.95 16.76
C LEU A 114 -22.63 5.79 15.68
N SER A 115 -22.69 7.12 15.79
CA SER A 115 -22.10 8.04 14.79
C SER A 115 -20.60 7.85 14.61
N TYR A 116 -19.86 7.42 15.63
CA TYR A 116 -18.43 7.14 15.54
C TYR A 116 -18.12 6.05 14.49
N TYR A 117 -18.89 4.95 14.47
CA TYR A 117 -18.74 3.87 13.47
C TYR A 117 -19.01 4.36 12.06
N ILE A 118 -20.04 5.20 11.89
CA ILE A 118 -20.37 5.81 10.61
C ILE A 118 -19.20 6.67 10.14
N GLY A 119 -18.66 7.51 11.03
CA GLY A 119 -17.49 8.34 10.73
C GLY A 119 -16.26 7.54 10.27
N MET A 120 -15.94 6.42 10.96
CA MET A 120 -14.86 5.52 10.53
C MET A 120 -15.12 4.96 9.14
N GLY A 121 -16.33 4.45 8.89
CA GLY A 121 -16.72 3.91 7.59
C GLY A 121 -16.59 4.94 6.47
N GLU A 122 -17.02 6.18 6.71
CA GLU A 122 -16.94 7.29 5.74
C GLU A 122 -15.48 7.68 5.44
N VAL A 123 -14.57 7.67 6.44
CA VAL A 123 -13.14 7.91 6.20
C VAL A 123 -12.53 6.83 5.31
N PHE A 124 -12.77 5.56 5.61
CA PHE A 124 -12.27 4.45 4.82
C PHE A 124 -12.83 4.48 3.39
N GLN A 125 -14.13 4.69 3.24
CA GLN A 125 -14.79 4.76 1.95
C GLN A 125 -14.27 5.92 1.09
N ALA A 126 -14.06 7.09 1.67
CA ALA A 126 -13.49 8.25 1.00
C ALA A 126 -12.06 7.98 0.50
N TYR A 127 -11.20 7.40 1.34
CA TYR A 127 -9.83 7.04 0.95
C TYR A 127 -9.80 6.01 -0.18
N ILE A 128 -10.69 5.00 -0.12
CA ILE A 128 -10.82 3.97 -1.17
C ILE A 128 -11.21 4.64 -2.49
N TYR A 129 -12.25 5.47 -2.53
CA TYR A 129 -12.69 6.13 -3.76
C TYR A 129 -11.61 7.04 -4.35
N ILE A 130 -10.92 7.83 -3.53
CA ILE A 130 -9.80 8.67 -3.97
C ILE A 130 -8.72 7.78 -4.62
N SER A 131 -8.33 6.69 -3.96
CA SER A 131 -7.31 5.77 -4.46
C SER A 131 -7.72 5.05 -5.75
N LEU A 132 -8.98 4.63 -5.86
CA LEU A 132 -9.51 4.02 -7.07
C LEU A 132 -9.50 5.01 -8.25
N VAL A 133 -9.89 6.26 -8.02
CA VAL A 133 -9.80 7.31 -9.06
C VAL A 133 -8.36 7.59 -9.44
N ASP A 134 -7.44 7.63 -8.49
CA ASP A 134 -6.02 7.85 -8.75
C ASP A 134 -5.42 6.80 -9.68
N TYR A 135 -5.90 5.56 -9.59
CA TYR A 135 -5.39 4.45 -10.40
C TYR A 135 -6.20 4.21 -11.67
N PHE A 136 -7.53 4.31 -11.61
CA PHE A 136 -8.40 3.90 -12.70
C PHE A 136 -9.12 5.05 -13.42
N GLY A 137 -9.14 6.25 -12.86
CA GLY A 137 -9.89 7.39 -13.40
C GLY A 137 -11.35 7.35 -13.03
N ASP A 138 -12.25 7.07 -13.99
CA ASP A 138 -13.69 6.99 -13.75
C ASP A 138 -14.04 5.64 -13.09
N VAL A 139 -14.84 5.68 -12.02
CA VAL A 139 -15.20 4.48 -11.26
C VAL A 139 -16.67 4.51 -10.82
N PRO A 140 -17.32 3.36 -10.62
CA PRO A 140 -18.70 3.34 -10.10
C PRO A 140 -18.78 3.94 -8.70
N TYR A 141 -19.69 4.91 -8.54
CA TYR A 141 -20.01 5.56 -7.26
C TYR A 141 -21.52 5.65 -7.05
N SER A 142 -22.23 6.44 -7.87
CA SER A 142 -23.65 6.74 -7.67
C SER A 142 -24.57 5.53 -7.87
N GLU A 143 -24.18 4.59 -8.70
CA GLU A 143 -24.89 3.35 -8.98
C GLU A 143 -24.24 2.13 -8.34
N ALA A 144 -23.17 2.30 -7.54
CA ALA A 144 -22.48 1.21 -6.86
C ALA A 144 -23.29 0.68 -5.66
N LEU A 145 -22.95 -0.54 -5.20
CA LEU A 145 -23.45 -1.16 -3.96
C LEU A 145 -24.99 -1.34 -3.90
N GLN A 146 -25.65 -1.50 -5.05
CA GLN A 146 -27.09 -1.72 -5.15
C GLN A 146 -27.47 -3.22 -5.20
N GLY A 147 -26.51 -4.11 -5.02
CA GLY A 147 -26.70 -5.56 -5.04
C GLY A 147 -27.37 -6.03 -6.34
N SER A 148 -28.37 -6.88 -6.23
CA SER A 148 -29.10 -7.42 -7.40
C SER A 148 -29.97 -6.39 -8.13
N ALA A 149 -30.18 -5.20 -7.59
CA ALA A 149 -30.97 -4.16 -8.23
C ALA A 149 -30.21 -3.51 -9.40
N ASN A 150 -28.86 -3.44 -9.34
CA ASN A 150 -28.05 -2.98 -10.45
C ASN A 150 -26.72 -3.78 -10.54
N LEU A 151 -26.66 -4.71 -11.48
CA LEU A 151 -25.46 -5.53 -11.74
C LEU A 151 -24.51 -4.89 -12.76
N ASN A 152 -24.89 -3.77 -13.38
CA ASN A 152 -24.10 -3.07 -14.39
C ASN A 152 -24.01 -1.58 -14.06
N PRO A 153 -23.40 -1.19 -12.92
CA PRO A 153 -23.30 0.22 -12.56
C PRO A 153 -22.46 0.98 -13.58
N SER A 154 -22.92 2.18 -13.94
CA SER A 154 -22.13 3.12 -14.74
C SER A 154 -20.96 3.66 -13.92
N SER A 155 -19.86 4.01 -14.59
CA SER A 155 -18.76 4.73 -13.95
C SER A 155 -19.11 6.23 -13.88
N ASP A 156 -18.86 6.82 -12.72
CA ASP A 156 -18.93 8.27 -12.52
C ASP A 156 -17.57 8.89 -12.86
N GLY A 157 -17.57 10.12 -13.36
CA GLY A 157 -16.35 10.84 -13.67
C GLY A 157 -15.49 11.06 -12.42
N GLY A 158 -14.18 10.83 -12.52
CA GLY A 158 -13.25 10.88 -11.38
C GLY A 158 -13.35 12.16 -10.55
N GLN A 159 -13.58 13.31 -11.19
CA GLN A 159 -13.79 14.59 -10.48
C GLN A 159 -15.04 14.57 -9.59
N SER A 160 -16.14 14.00 -10.07
CA SER A 160 -17.37 13.91 -9.26
C SER A 160 -17.23 12.94 -8.11
N VAL A 161 -16.50 11.84 -8.31
CA VAL A 161 -16.17 10.88 -7.24
C VAL A 161 -15.31 11.53 -6.16
N TYR A 162 -14.30 12.34 -6.54
CA TYR A 162 -13.50 13.12 -5.59
C TYR A 162 -14.35 14.08 -4.77
N GLN A 163 -15.27 14.81 -5.41
CA GLN A 163 -16.19 15.70 -4.68
C GLN A 163 -17.08 14.93 -3.70
N ALA A 164 -17.56 13.77 -4.10
CA ALA A 164 -18.34 12.89 -3.21
C ALA A 164 -17.50 12.38 -2.03
N ALA A 165 -16.25 11.97 -2.28
CA ALA A 165 -15.32 11.55 -1.23
C ALA A 165 -15.01 12.68 -0.22
N LEU A 166 -14.83 13.92 -0.71
CA LEU A 166 -14.71 15.09 0.17
C LEU A 166 -15.97 15.31 1.02
N GLY A 167 -17.16 15.10 0.45
CA GLY A 167 -18.42 15.13 1.19
C GLY A 167 -18.53 14.06 2.27
N LEU A 168 -18.04 12.83 2.01
CA LEU A 168 -17.94 11.77 3.01
C LEU A 168 -17.02 12.17 4.17
N LEU A 169 -15.88 12.80 3.87
CA LEU A 169 -14.95 13.27 4.92
C LEU A 169 -15.56 14.41 5.77
N ASP A 170 -16.31 15.31 5.15
CA ASP A 170 -17.04 16.34 5.92
C ASP A 170 -18.10 15.72 6.83
N SER A 171 -18.82 14.69 6.35
CA SER A 171 -19.79 13.93 7.14
C SER A 171 -19.09 13.17 8.28
N ALA A 172 -17.96 12.52 8.02
CA ALA A 172 -17.17 11.81 9.02
C ALA A 172 -16.75 12.73 10.18
N ILE A 173 -16.24 13.93 9.87
CA ILE A 173 -15.88 14.94 10.88
C ILE A 173 -17.09 15.32 11.75
N ALA A 174 -18.27 15.50 11.13
CA ALA A 174 -19.48 15.77 11.88
C ALA A 174 -19.92 14.59 12.76
N ASN A 175 -19.77 13.35 12.27
CA ASN A 175 -20.09 12.12 12.99
C ASN A 175 -19.18 11.90 14.19
N PHE A 176 -17.87 12.15 14.08
CA PHE A 176 -16.95 12.11 15.23
C PHE A 176 -17.26 13.20 16.25
N SER A 177 -17.59 14.41 15.78
CA SER A 177 -17.95 15.55 16.64
C SER A 177 -19.28 15.34 17.39
N ALA A 178 -20.15 14.43 16.92
CA ALA A 178 -21.39 14.12 17.61
C ALA A 178 -21.22 13.36 18.94
N GLY A 179 -20.05 12.75 19.16
CA GLY A 179 -19.63 12.24 20.46
C GLY A 179 -20.30 10.94 20.89
N SER A 180 -20.69 10.05 19.97
CA SER A 180 -21.13 8.70 20.32
C SER A 180 -19.97 7.81 20.78
N ALA A 181 -20.28 6.68 21.42
CA ALA A 181 -19.28 5.68 21.77
C ALA A 181 -18.63 5.11 20.49
N GLY A 182 -17.31 4.96 20.53
CA GLY A 182 -16.54 4.25 19.52
C GLY A 182 -16.58 2.72 19.71
N PRO A 183 -16.02 1.95 18.76
CA PRO A 183 -15.93 0.50 18.87
C PRO A 183 -15.02 0.09 20.02
N GLN A 184 -15.23 -1.13 20.54
CA GLN A 184 -14.37 -1.69 21.57
C GLN A 184 -12.89 -1.75 21.14
N TYR A 185 -12.67 -2.00 19.87
CA TYR A 185 -11.34 -2.09 19.26
C TYR A 185 -11.25 -1.15 18.05
N ASP A 186 -10.83 0.08 18.30
CA ASP A 186 -10.35 0.98 17.23
C ASP A 186 -8.86 0.72 17.06
N MET A 187 -8.52 0.01 15.96
CA MET A 187 -7.16 -0.46 15.65
C MET A 187 -6.25 0.64 15.13
N TYR A 188 -6.79 1.83 14.88
CA TYR A 188 -6.03 2.97 14.36
C TYR A 188 -5.71 3.98 15.46
N TYR A 189 -6.72 4.42 16.19
CA TYR A 189 -6.57 5.52 17.14
C TYR A 189 -7.08 5.23 18.56
N GLY A 190 -7.50 3.98 18.82
CA GLY A 190 -7.90 3.56 20.15
C GLY A 190 -9.12 4.30 20.71
N GLY A 191 -9.99 4.81 19.85
CA GLY A 191 -11.21 5.54 20.23
C GLY A 191 -11.01 7.06 20.32
N ASP A 192 -9.90 7.60 19.83
CA ASP A 192 -9.61 9.04 19.81
C ASP A 192 -10.26 9.71 18.59
N ALA A 193 -11.41 10.35 18.78
CA ALA A 193 -12.16 11.02 17.74
C ALA A 193 -11.41 12.22 17.11
N GLU A 194 -10.61 12.94 17.89
CA GLU A 194 -9.85 14.10 17.39
C GLU A 194 -8.80 13.65 16.37
N LYS A 195 -8.13 12.52 16.59
CA LYS A 195 -7.17 11.96 15.64
C LYS A 195 -7.85 11.50 14.35
N TRP A 196 -9.07 10.96 14.44
CA TRP A 196 -9.86 10.66 13.23
C TRP A 196 -10.23 11.92 12.45
N ILE A 197 -10.54 13.02 13.13
CA ILE A 197 -10.82 14.32 12.51
C ILE A 197 -9.55 14.84 11.79
N THR A 198 -8.38 14.79 12.44
CA THR A 198 -7.12 15.21 11.79
C THR A 198 -6.75 14.30 10.61
N ALA A 199 -7.03 12.99 10.69
CA ALA A 199 -6.86 12.06 9.58
C ALA A 199 -7.78 12.40 8.40
N ALA A 200 -9.07 12.61 8.65
CA ALA A 200 -10.04 13.01 7.61
C ALA A 200 -9.61 14.32 6.92
N ASN A 201 -9.20 15.32 7.68
CA ASN A 201 -8.67 16.58 7.17
C ASN A 201 -7.39 16.39 6.34
N SER A 202 -6.50 15.48 6.74
CA SER A 202 -5.27 15.16 5.99
C SER A 202 -5.58 14.48 4.66
N ILE A 203 -6.58 13.60 4.61
CA ILE A 203 -7.07 13.01 3.36
C ILE A 203 -7.67 14.10 2.46
N LYS A 204 -8.42 15.07 3.01
CA LYS A 204 -8.93 16.22 2.23
C LYS A 204 -7.79 17.05 1.65
N LYS A 205 -6.74 17.34 2.44
CA LYS A 205 -5.54 18.05 1.94
C LYS A 205 -4.88 17.29 0.79
N LYS A 206 -4.69 15.97 0.91
CA LYS A 206 -4.19 15.12 -0.19
C LYS A 206 -5.06 15.23 -1.44
N ALA A 207 -6.38 15.17 -1.31
CA ALA A 207 -7.30 15.30 -2.45
C ALA A 207 -7.20 16.68 -3.10
N TYR A 208 -7.17 17.76 -2.33
CA TYR A 208 -7.00 19.12 -2.84
C TYR A 208 -5.64 19.33 -3.52
N LEU A 209 -4.56 18.74 -2.97
CA LEU A 209 -3.24 18.76 -3.60
C LEU A 209 -3.29 18.13 -5.00
N ASN A 210 -3.86 16.92 -5.12
CA ASN A 210 -4.01 16.25 -6.41
C ASN A 210 -4.81 17.11 -7.42
N MET A 211 -5.89 17.73 -6.98
CA MET A 211 -6.72 18.61 -7.81
C MET A 211 -6.06 19.96 -8.16
N GLY A 212 -4.96 20.32 -7.52
CA GLY A 212 -4.35 21.65 -7.64
C GLY A 212 -5.16 22.77 -6.99
N ASP A 213 -6.09 22.42 -6.08
CA ASP A 213 -6.87 23.41 -5.30
C ASP A 213 -6.11 23.82 -4.04
N TYR A 214 -5.05 24.58 -4.23
CA TYR A 214 -4.19 25.04 -3.14
C TYR A 214 -4.89 26.01 -2.17
N SER A 215 -5.98 26.66 -2.60
CA SER A 215 -6.78 27.52 -1.74
C SER A 215 -7.51 26.70 -0.68
N SER A 216 -8.21 25.65 -1.11
CA SER A 216 -8.90 24.73 -0.20
C SER A 216 -7.91 23.94 0.66
N TYR A 217 -6.77 23.52 0.08
CA TYR A 217 -5.68 22.90 0.82
C TYR A 217 -5.23 23.75 2.01
N ASN A 218 -4.93 25.04 1.78
CA ASN A 218 -4.44 25.98 2.79
C ASN A 218 -5.51 26.41 3.80
N SER A 219 -6.79 26.21 3.51
CA SER A 219 -7.88 26.51 4.45
C SER A 219 -7.98 25.51 5.60
N ILE A 220 -7.40 24.33 5.45
CA ILE A 220 -7.39 23.28 6.47
C ILE A 220 -6.18 23.48 7.38
N THR A 221 -6.42 23.78 8.65
CA THR A 221 -5.39 24.03 9.67
C THR A 221 -5.26 22.95 10.72
N ASP A 222 -6.27 22.09 10.83
CA ASP A 222 -6.31 20.94 11.76
C ASP A 222 -6.09 19.66 10.94
N TYR A 223 -4.86 19.13 10.95
CA TYR A 223 -4.44 17.96 10.19
C TYR A 223 -3.25 17.28 10.88
N ILE A 224 -2.83 16.10 10.43
CA ILE A 224 -1.71 15.34 11.00
C ILE A 224 -0.42 16.17 10.94
N THR A 225 0.16 16.47 12.10
CA THR A 225 1.38 17.27 12.26
C THR A 225 2.47 16.56 13.05
N SER A 226 2.13 15.47 13.73
CA SER A 226 3.06 14.71 14.57
C SER A 226 2.91 13.20 14.36
N SER A 227 3.95 12.42 14.67
CA SER A 227 3.93 10.95 14.56
C SER A 227 2.87 10.30 15.45
N ALA A 228 2.44 10.97 16.53
CA ALA A 228 1.37 10.49 17.40
C ALA A 228 -0.03 10.54 16.75
N GLU A 229 -0.16 11.28 15.65
CA GLU A 229 -1.39 11.43 14.87
C GLU A 229 -1.34 10.66 13.56
N ASP A 230 -0.21 10.03 13.22
CA ASP A 230 -0.03 9.30 11.97
C ASP A 230 -1.19 8.33 11.70
N PHE A 231 -1.76 8.41 10.51
CA PHE A 231 -2.77 7.46 10.06
C PHE A 231 -2.06 6.25 9.48
N GLN A 232 -2.01 5.19 10.26
CA GLN A 232 -1.35 3.93 9.94
C GLN A 232 -2.03 2.76 10.64
N PHE A 233 -1.87 1.55 10.09
CA PHE A 233 -2.31 0.32 10.73
C PHE A 233 -1.11 -0.39 11.35
N GLN A 234 -1.24 -0.82 12.61
CA GLN A 234 -0.21 -1.59 13.30
C GLN A 234 -0.52 -3.08 13.18
N TRP A 235 0.40 -3.84 12.59
CA TRP A 235 0.33 -5.29 12.52
C TRP A 235 0.86 -5.94 13.80
N GLY A 236 0.49 -7.21 14.01
CA GLY A 236 0.94 -8.01 15.14
C GLY A 236 1.98 -9.07 14.75
N THR A 237 2.15 -10.07 15.62
CA THR A 237 3.12 -11.16 15.44
C THR A 237 2.48 -12.55 15.33
N ASN A 238 1.15 -12.64 15.39
CA ASN A 238 0.46 -13.92 15.39
C ASN A 238 0.55 -14.60 14.01
N VAL A 239 1.01 -15.85 14.00
CA VAL A 239 1.20 -16.66 12.78
C VAL A 239 0.03 -17.59 12.47
N SER A 240 -0.84 -17.83 13.45
CA SER A 240 -2.00 -18.72 13.29
C SER A 240 -3.23 -17.94 12.86
N ASN A 241 -4.25 -18.61 12.35
CA ASN A 241 -5.49 -17.99 11.92
C ASN A 241 -6.22 -17.25 13.07
N PRO A 242 -6.37 -15.92 13.02
CA PRO A 242 -5.89 -15.02 11.96
C PRO A 242 -4.37 -14.77 12.02
N ASP A 243 -3.74 -14.69 10.84
CA ASP A 243 -2.35 -14.24 10.72
C ASP A 243 -2.32 -12.72 10.73
N THR A 244 -1.83 -12.13 11.82
CA THR A 244 -1.86 -10.67 12.04
C THR A 244 -0.58 -9.97 11.63
N ARG A 245 0.37 -10.66 11.01
CA ARG A 245 1.67 -10.09 10.63
C ARG A 245 1.56 -9.19 9.39
N SER A 246 2.44 -8.23 9.30
CA SER A 246 2.55 -7.35 8.13
C SER A 246 2.59 -8.14 6.81
N PRO A 247 1.80 -7.76 5.79
CA PRO A 247 1.84 -8.40 4.47
C PRO A 247 3.23 -8.37 3.83
N ILE A 248 3.97 -7.27 4.00
CA ILE A 248 5.35 -7.12 3.51
C ILE A 248 6.27 -8.15 4.18
N TYR A 249 6.13 -8.33 5.50
CA TYR A 249 6.88 -9.34 6.23
C TYR A 249 6.57 -10.75 5.73
N ARG A 250 5.29 -11.09 5.61
CA ARG A 250 4.85 -12.43 5.17
C ARG A 250 5.35 -12.81 3.79
N SER A 251 5.53 -11.84 2.90
CA SER A 251 6.03 -12.09 1.55
C SER A 251 7.56 -12.21 1.49
N ASN A 252 8.29 -11.66 2.46
CA ASN A 252 9.76 -11.56 2.40
C ASN A 252 10.49 -12.41 3.43
N TYR A 253 9.86 -12.72 4.58
CA TYR A 253 10.42 -13.55 5.65
C TYR A 253 9.80 -14.94 5.60
N THR A 254 10.24 -15.77 4.67
CA THR A 254 9.71 -17.13 4.47
C THR A 254 10.81 -18.15 4.39
N ASP A 255 10.49 -19.41 4.73
CA ASP A 255 11.47 -20.52 4.66
C ASP A 255 11.93 -20.81 3.21
N ASN A 256 11.20 -20.32 2.21
CA ASN A 256 11.54 -20.43 0.80
C ASN A 256 12.27 -19.19 0.24
N GLY A 257 12.57 -18.22 1.09
CA GLY A 257 13.14 -16.92 0.72
C GLY A 257 12.07 -15.87 0.34
N ALA A 258 12.53 -14.66 0.03
CA ALA A 258 11.69 -13.52 -0.23
C ALA A 258 11.02 -13.56 -1.61
N SER A 259 9.81 -13.02 -1.72
CA SER A 259 9.09 -12.88 -2.99
C SER A 259 9.53 -11.65 -3.78
N ASP A 260 9.93 -10.57 -3.07
CA ASP A 260 10.29 -9.30 -3.67
C ASP A 260 11.81 -9.09 -3.73
N PHE A 261 12.26 -8.33 -4.70
CA PHE A 261 13.60 -7.74 -4.72
C PHE A 261 13.52 -6.27 -4.32
N GLN A 262 14.53 -5.80 -3.59
CA GLN A 262 14.71 -4.38 -3.37
C GLN A 262 15.20 -3.70 -4.66
N SER A 263 14.79 -2.46 -4.86
CA SER A 263 15.23 -1.69 -6.02
C SER A 263 16.65 -1.17 -5.85
N ASN A 264 17.50 -1.39 -6.85
CA ASN A 264 18.83 -0.81 -6.88
C ASN A 264 18.80 0.73 -6.82
N TRP A 265 17.79 1.37 -7.41
CA TRP A 265 17.67 2.83 -7.33
C TRP A 265 17.51 3.32 -5.89
N LEU A 266 16.56 2.76 -5.12
CA LEU A 266 16.34 3.17 -3.73
C LEU A 266 17.58 2.89 -2.88
N MET A 267 18.13 1.68 -2.96
CA MET A 267 19.31 1.32 -2.18
C MET A 267 20.51 2.22 -2.54
N ASN A 268 20.69 2.55 -3.83
CA ASN A 268 21.75 3.48 -4.24
C ASN A 268 21.53 4.88 -3.67
N ARG A 269 20.29 5.41 -3.65
CA ARG A 269 20.02 6.72 -3.03
C ARG A 269 20.41 6.73 -1.55
N LEU A 270 20.03 5.67 -0.82
CA LEU A 270 20.39 5.51 0.59
C LEU A 270 21.91 5.33 0.82
N MET A 271 22.59 4.58 -0.06
CA MET A 271 24.05 4.37 0.03
C MET A 271 24.87 5.63 -0.27
N VAL A 272 24.48 6.37 -1.31
CA VAL A 272 25.15 7.63 -1.69
C VAL A 272 24.88 8.71 -0.66
N GLY A 273 23.67 8.75 -0.13
CA GLY A 273 23.22 9.72 0.87
C GLY A 273 23.41 11.16 0.45
N ARG A 274 23.89 12.00 1.37
CA ARG A 274 24.11 13.44 1.15
C ARG A 274 25.53 13.84 1.55
N GLY A 275 26.20 14.61 0.68
CA GLY A 275 27.58 15.03 0.92
C GLY A 275 28.58 13.87 1.02
N GLY A 276 28.24 12.69 0.49
CA GLY A 276 29.02 11.47 0.64
C GLY A 276 28.83 10.75 1.98
N VAL A 277 27.89 11.21 2.80
CA VAL A 277 27.47 10.55 4.03
C VAL A 277 26.27 9.67 3.74
N ARG A 278 26.42 8.37 4.04
CA ARG A 278 25.34 7.37 3.85
C ARG A 278 24.12 7.75 4.67
N ASP A 279 22.92 7.53 4.10
CA ASP A 279 21.68 7.76 4.81
C ASP A 279 21.56 6.78 5.99
N PRO A 280 21.47 7.24 7.24
CA PRO A 280 21.41 6.35 8.40
C PRO A 280 20.11 5.52 8.45
N ARG A 281 19.05 5.90 7.73
CA ARG A 281 17.80 5.13 7.64
C ARG A 281 18.00 3.80 6.90
N ILE A 282 19.07 3.62 6.12
CA ILE A 282 19.29 2.43 5.29
C ILE A 282 19.24 1.14 6.10
N ASN A 283 19.80 1.12 7.31
CA ASN A 283 19.86 -0.06 8.17
C ASN A 283 18.49 -0.47 8.74
N TYR A 284 17.52 0.44 8.71
CA TYR A 284 16.14 0.20 9.15
C TYR A 284 15.23 -0.20 8.00
N LEU A 285 15.49 0.37 6.80
CA LEU A 285 14.65 0.15 5.61
C LEU A 285 15.04 -1.11 4.86
N ILE A 286 16.34 -1.45 4.84
CA ILE A 286 16.93 -2.54 4.07
C ILE A 286 17.72 -3.45 5.01
N TYR A 287 17.52 -4.76 4.87
CA TYR A 287 18.31 -5.77 5.56
C TYR A 287 19.13 -6.57 4.55
N ARG A 288 20.45 -6.66 4.78
CA ARG A 288 21.39 -7.45 3.96
C ARG A 288 21.56 -8.85 4.55
N GLN A 289 21.30 -9.87 3.76
CA GLN A 289 21.44 -11.25 4.19
C GLN A 289 22.85 -11.82 3.96
N GLN A 290 23.75 -11.04 3.37
CA GLN A 290 25.17 -11.34 3.16
C GLN A 290 25.97 -10.04 3.00
N GLY A 291 27.30 -10.11 3.25
CA GLY A 291 28.18 -8.94 3.23
C GLY A 291 28.67 -8.54 1.85
N ASP A 292 28.72 -9.49 0.90
CA ASP A 292 29.20 -9.26 -0.46
C ASP A 292 28.07 -9.47 -1.46
N THR A 293 28.06 -8.69 -2.53
CA THR A 293 27.15 -8.92 -3.66
C THR A 293 27.85 -9.78 -4.70
N PRO A 294 27.33 -10.98 -5.07
CA PRO A 294 27.95 -11.87 -6.03
C PRO A 294 28.26 -11.18 -7.36
N GLY A 295 29.49 -11.33 -7.83
CA GLY A 295 29.95 -10.75 -9.10
C GLY A 295 30.20 -9.24 -9.10
N ILE A 296 29.95 -8.54 -7.98
CA ILE A 296 30.25 -7.12 -7.80
C ILE A 296 31.48 -6.97 -6.87
N ASP A 297 31.39 -7.42 -5.64
CA ASP A 297 32.45 -7.42 -4.63
C ASP A 297 32.72 -8.81 -4.03
N GLY A 298 31.94 -9.80 -4.42
CA GLY A 298 32.10 -11.21 -4.10
C GLY A 298 32.38 -12.09 -5.32
N PRO A 299 32.64 -13.39 -5.12
CA PRO A 299 32.84 -14.33 -6.20
C PRO A 299 31.59 -14.46 -7.07
N VAL A 300 31.77 -14.66 -8.37
CA VAL A 300 30.67 -14.95 -9.28
C VAL A 300 30.10 -16.33 -8.92
N ASP A 301 28.81 -16.36 -8.61
CA ASP A 301 28.07 -17.61 -8.53
C ASP A 301 27.49 -17.91 -9.93
N GLU A 302 27.91 -19.01 -10.54
CA GLU A 302 27.46 -19.39 -11.90
C GLU A 302 25.95 -19.65 -11.97
N THR A 303 25.29 -19.85 -10.84
CA THR A 303 23.83 -20.01 -10.76
C THR A 303 23.08 -18.69 -10.72
N LEU A 304 23.79 -17.56 -10.55
CA LEU A 304 23.23 -16.22 -10.46
C LEU A 304 23.47 -15.51 -11.78
N LEU A 305 22.39 -15.27 -12.51
CA LEU A 305 22.45 -14.37 -13.65
C LEU A 305 22.49 -12.93 -13.11
N GLN A 306 23.61 -12.27 -13.30
CA GLN A 306 23.68 -10.82 -13.18
C GLN A 306 22.77 -10.22 -14.27
N CYS A 307 22.32 -9.03 -14.05
CA CYS A 307 21.42 -8.27 -14.91
C CYS A 307 21.55 -8.67 -16.40
N ALA A 308 20.46 -9.06 -17.01
CA ALA A 308 20.40 -9.40 -18.45
C ALA A 308 20.45 -8.13 -19.30
N VAL A 309 21.51 -7.34 -19.09
CA VAL A 309 21.74 -6.17 -19.94
C VAL A 309 22.11 -6.69 -21.32
N PRO A 310 21.37 -6.31 -22.37
CA PRO A 310 21.79 -6.63 -23.74
C PRO A 310 23.26 -6.26 -23.95
N GLY A 311 24.03 -7.10 -24.65
CA GLY A 311 25.48 -6.99 -24.76
C GLY A 311 26.07 -5.67 -25.29
N PHE A 312 25.24 -4.70 -25.63
CA PHE A 312 25.65 -3.33 -25.97
C PHE A 312 25.68 -2.35 -24.80
N PHE A 313 25.14 -2.72 -23.60
CA PHE A 313 25.29 -1.95 -22.38
C PHE A 313 26.59 -2.34 -21.67
N ILE A 314 27.69 -1.82 -22.16
CA ILE A 314 29.01 -1.94 -21.50
C ILE A 314 29.19 -0.81 -20.49
N GLU A 315 30.12 -0.99 -19.54
CA GLU A 315 30.34 -0.16 -18.35
C GLU A 315 30.07 1.36 -18.47
N PRO A 316 30.63 2.11 -19.44
CA PRO A 316 30.34 3.53 -19.54
C PRO A 316 28.86 3.85 -19.81
N HIS A 317 28.17 2.97 -20.52
CA HIS A 317 26.74 3.14 -20.85
C HIS A 317 25.85 2.77 -19.66
N ARG A 318 26.23 1.75 -18.88
CA ARG A 318 25.50 1.36 -17.66
C ARG A 318 25.43 2.54 -16.67
N ILE A 319 26.56 3.19 -16.42
CA ILE A 319 26.62 4.35 -15.52
C ILE A 319 25.78 5.51 -16.08
N ALA A 320 25.89 5.80 -17.39
CA ALA A 320 25.16 6.88 -18.04
C ALA A 320 23.63 6.71 -17.97
N TYR A 321 23.14 5.45 -17.98
CA TYR A 321 21.71 5.13 -17.92
C TYR A 321 21.24 4.74 -16.51
N GLY A 322 22.09 4.83 -15.48
CA GLY A 322 21.74 4.47 -14.10
C GLY A 322 21.41 2.99 -13.92
N ILE A 323 22.03 2.11 -14.69
CA ILE A 323 21.90 0.66 -14.56
C ILE A 323 23.03 0.14 -13.72
N TYR A 324 22.71 -0.51 -12.61
CA TYR A 324 23.68 -0.97 -11.62
C TYR A 324 24.03 -2.46 -11.76
N CYS A 325 23.10 -3.30 -12.20
CA CYS A 325 23.12 -4.77 -12.17
C CYS A 325 23.22 -5.37 -10.75
N GLY A 326 23.78 -4.68 -9.84
CA GLY A 326 23.92 -4.94 -8.42
C GLY A 326 24.67 -3.79 -7.78
N LEU A 327 24.54 -3.67 -6.47
CA LEU A 327 25.26 -2.71 -5.65
C LEU A 327 26.22 -3.48 -4.74
N PRO A 328 27.35 -2.90 -4.30
CA PRO A 328 28.31 -3.57 -3.45
C PRO A 328 27.79 -3.77 -2.01
N GLU A 329 28.62 -4.42 -1.19
CA GLU A 329 28.42 -4.57 0.25
C GLU A 329 27.15 -5.37 0.63
N GLY A 330 26.69 -6.29 -0.21
CA GLY A 330 25.51 -7.10 0.05
C GLY A 330 24.17 -6.38 -0.20
N TYR A 331 24.17 -5.14 -0.70
CA TYR A 331 22.95 -4.47 -1.18
C TYR A 331 22.52 -5.07 -2.50
N TRP A 332 22.13 -6.32 -2.43
CA TRP A 332 21.80 -7.14 -3.58
C TRP A 332 20.31 -7.06 -3.90
N GLY A 333 19.97 -6.19 -4.80
CA GLY A 333 18.64 -5.99 -5.37
C GLY A 333 18.60 -6.22 -6.87
N ARG A 334 17.68 -5.53 -7.54
CA ARG A 334 17.58 -5.56 -9.01
C ARG A 334 17.31 -4.18 -9.58
N ASP A 335 17.69 -4.04 -10.85
CA ASP A 335 17.35 -2.89 -11.67
C ASP A 335 15.89 -2.95 -12.15
N HIS A 336 15.29 -1.80 -12.37
CA HIS A 336 13.90 -1.71 -12.80
C HIS A 336 13.68 -2.40 -14.16
N GLY A 337 12.71 -3.29 -14.24
CA GLY A 337 12.39 -4.07 -15.44
C GLY A 337 13.26 -5.33 -15.63
N ASP A 338 14.21 -5.62 -14.75
CA ASP A 338 15.04 -6.81 -14.86
C ASP A 338 14.22 -8.08 -14.54
N ASP A 339 13.78 -8.79 -15.56
CA ASP A 339 13.09 -10.07 -15.46
C ASP A 339 14.02 -11.28 -15.66
N SER A 340 15.33 -11.02 -15.78
CA SER A 340 16.33 -12.05 -15.97
C SER A 340 16.59 -12.85 -14.71
N GLY A 341 16.91 -14.08 -14.89
CA GLY A 341 17.51 -14.87 -13.85
C GLY A 341 16.67 -15.99 -13.30
N ILE A 342 17.40 -17.03 -12.96
CA ILE A 342 16.98 -18.14 -12.14
C ILE A 342 17.04 -17.63 -10.71
N ASN A 343 16.17 -18.07 -9.87
CA ASN A 343 16.00 -17.59 -8.51
C ASN A 343 16.72 -18.48 -7.46
N PRO A 344 18.04 -18.62 -7.47
CA PRO A 344 18.79 -19.30 -6.40
C PRO A 344 19.21 -18.34 -5.29
N ASP A 345 18.98 -17.03 -5.47
CA ASP A 345 19.36 -15.95 -4.56
C ASP A 345 18.34 -15.65 -3.45
N GLN A 346 17.25 -16.39 -3.41
CA GLN A 346 16.07 -16.13 -2.57
C GLN A 346 16.39 -15.86 -1.09
N SER A 347 17.31 -16.62 -0.54
CA SER A 347 17.68 -16.52 0.88
C SER A 347 18.89 -15.61 1.15
N ARG A 348 19.37 -14.86 0.16
CA ARG A 348 20.61 -14.06 0.29
C ARG A 348 20.48 -12.62 -0.18
N ARG A 349 19.50 -12.30 -1.01
CA ARG A 349 19.27 -10.92 -1.49
C ARG A 349 18.89 -9.98 -0.36
N ALA A 350 19.06 -8.68 -0.58
CA ALA A 350 18.56 -7.67 0.33
C ALA A 350 17.02 -7.71 0.39
N ILE A 351 16.46 -7.56 1.58
CA ILE A 351 15.01 -7.59 1.84
C ILE A 351 14.59 -6.35 2.62
N ASN A 352 13.29 -6.17 2.82
CA ASN A 352 12.79 -5.12 3.69
C ASN A 352 13.33 -5.29 5.11
N GLY A 353 13.81 -4.20 5.69
CA GLY A 353 14.30 -4.15 7.06
C GLY A 353 13.17 -4.13 8.09
N ILE A 354 13.49 -3.61 9.29
CA ILE A 354 12.52 -3.52 10.37
C ILE A 354 11.39 -2.53 10.06
N TYR A 355 11.67 -1.42 9.39
CA TYR A 355 10.66 -0.47 8.93
C TYR A 355 10.34 -0.70 7.43
N PRO A 356 9.09 -0.73 7.00
CA PRO A 356 7.86 -0.75 7.81
C PRO A 356 7.40 -2.18 8.10
N SER A 357 8.18 -3.20 7.71
CA SER A 357 7.73 -4.59 7.62
C SER A 357 7.60 -5.30 8.97
N GLY A 358 8.26 -4.82 10.02
CA GLY A 358 8.46 -5.60 11.24
C GLY A 358 9.49 -6.73 11.05
N GLY A 359 10.44 -6.52 10.14
CA GLY A 359 11.55 -7.41 9.86
C GLY A 359 12.74 -7.20 10.79
N THR A 360 13.95 -7.37 10.26
CA THR A 360 15.21 -7.30 11.01
C THR A 360 15.92 -5.97 10.76
N TYR A 361 16.47 -5.38 11.81
CA TYR A 361 17.42 -4.27 11.71
C TYR A 361 18.77 -4.77 11.17
N ASP A 362 19.36 -4.07 10.19
CA ASP A 362 20.66 -4.45 9.62
C ASP A 362 21.81 -4.01 10.53
N SER A 363 22.26 -4.92 11.41
CA SER A 363 23.42 -4.73 12.28
C SER A 363 24.76 -5.04 11.60
N GLY A 364 24.74 -5.54 10.35
CA GLY A 364 25.93 -6.05 9.65
C GLY A 364 26.30 -7.48 10.02
N GLU A 365 25.40 -8.26 10.60
CA GLU A 365 25.63 -9.68 10.91
C GLU A 365 25.45 -10.61 9.70
N PHE A 366 24.67 -10.16 8.69
CA PHE A 366 24.46 -10.84 7.41
C PHE A 366 23.90 -12.27 7.53
N VAL A 367 22.91 -12.46 8.38
CA VAL A 367 22.27 -13.76 8.59
C VAL A 367 21.07 -13.91 7.64
N PRO A 368 20.94 -15.03 6.90
CA PRO A 368 19.72 -15.31 6.15
C PRO A 368 18.49 -15.29 7.06
N GLN A 369 17.41 -14.69 6.59
CA GLN A 369 16.20 -14.47 7.37
C GLN A 369 15.09 -15.47 6.99
N TYR A 370 14.37 -15.91 8.00
CA TYR A 370 13.29 -16.89 7.88
C TYR A 370 12.05 -16.43 8.63
N LEU A 371 11.03 -17.26 8.59
CA LEU A 371 9.78 -17.04 9.32
C LEU A 371 10.06 -16.96 10.84
N GLY A 372 9.62 -15.87 11.44
CA GLY A 372 9.78 -15.60 12.88
C GLY A 372 10.99 -14.74 13.25
N ASP A 373 11.88 -14.43 12.30
CA ASP A 373 13.03 -13.56 12.55
C ASP A 373 12.64 -12.07 12.65
N GLY A 374 13.53 -11.26 13.17
CA GLY A 374 13.34 -9.82 13.37
C GLY A 374 12.26 -9.52 14.40
N ALA A 375 11.42 -8.53 14.15
CA ALA A 375 10.26 -8.20 15.00
C ALA A 375 9.04 -9.11 14.73
N GLY A 376 9.23 -10.25 14.04
CA GLY A 376 8.17 -11.24 13.81
C GLY A 376 6.99 -10.74 12.98
N GLY A 377 7.16 -9.67 12.24
CA GLY A 377 6.11 -9.06 11.40
C GLY A 377 5.30 -7.98 12.09
N GLU A 378 5.69 -7.54 13.29
CA GLU A 378 5.09 -6.39 13.99
C GLU A 378 5.46 -5.08 13.29
N GLY A 379 4.98 -4.93 12.06
CA GLY A 379 5.20 -3.80 11.18
C GLY A 379 3.99 -2.89 11.08
N ILE A 380 4.06 -1.92 10.18
CA ILE A 380 2.97 -1.00 9.89
C ILE A 380 2.57 -1.01 8.42
N THR A 381 1.30 -0.65 8.14
CA THR A 381 0.90 -0.13 6.83
C THR A 381 0.70 1.38 6.98
N PRO A 382 1.63 2.21 6.49
CA PRO A 382 1.49 3.66 6.55
C PRO A 382 0.41 4.12 5.55
N ILE A 383 -0.46 5.07 5.95
CA ILE A 383 -1.56 5.58 5.12
C ILE A 383 -1.39 7.05 4.84
N ILE A 384 -1.24 7.87 5.88
CA ILE A 384 -0.78 9.27 5.83
C ILE A 384 0.07 9.54 7.06
N LEU A 385 1.32 9.90 6.87
CA LEU A 385 2.25 10.23 7.93
C LEU A 385 2.46 11.74 8.05
N SER A 386 2.79 12.19 9.23
CA SER A 386 3.16 13.59 9.50
C SER A 386 4.33 14.07 8.61
N SER A 387 5.30 13.18 8.34
CA SER A 387 6.39 13.47 7.41
C SER A 387 5.87 13.75 5.99
N TRP A 388 4.85 13.02 5.52
CA TRP A 388 4.27 13.24 4.19
C TRP A 388 3.53 14.56 4.11
N MET A 389 2.82 14.93 5.17
CA MET A 389 2.13 16.24 5.25
C MET A 389 3.10 17.41 5.12
N ASN A 390 4.28 17.31 5.74
CA ASN A 390 5.34 18.31 5.58
C ASN A 390 5.84 18.42 4.12
N PHE A 391 5.98 17.30 3.41
CA PHE A 391 6.35 17.29 1.99
C PHE A 391 5.22 17.80 1.09
N PHE A 392 3.95 17.55 1.42
CA PHE A 392 2.81 18.14 0.73
C PHE A 392 2.78 19.67 0.91
N ASP A 393 3.02 20.17 2.13
CA ASP A 393 3.11 21.61 2.39
C ASP A 393 4.26 22.25 1.61
N ALA A 394 5.41 21.58 1.47
CA ALA A 394 6.52 22.02 0.65
C ALA A 394 6.15 22.11 -0.85
N GLU A 395 5.43 21.10 -1.38
CA GLU A 395 4.93 21.11 -2.75
C GLU A 395 3.99 22.30 -2.98
N VAL A 396 3.00 22.48 -2.10
CA VAL A 396 2.04 23.60 -2.21
C VAL A 396 2.76 24.94 -2.12
N ALA A 397 3.79 25.07 -1.28
CA ALA A 397 4.61 26.28 -1.21
C ALA A 397 5.22 26.60 -2.58
N VAL A 398 5.85 25.63 -3.25
CA VAL A 398 6.41 25.82 -4.61
C VAL A 398 5.33 26.23 -5.59
N MET A 399 4.21 25.50 -5.61
CA MET A 399 3.14 25.73 -6.59
C MET A 399 2.44 27.08 -6.42
N THR A 400 2.53 27.67 -5.22
CA THR A 400 1.99 29.00 -4.92
C THR A 400 3.05 30.10 -4.91
N GLY A 401 4.29 29.80 -5.35
CA GLY A 401 5.41 30.77 -5.46
C GLY A 401 6.15 31.02 -4.14
N GLY A 402 5.99 30.16 -3.15
CA GLY A 402 6.68 30.19 -1.86
C GLY A 402 7.98 29.39 -1.84
N ASP A 403 8.57 29.25 -0.65
CA ASP A 403 9.81 28.51 -0.40
C ASP A 403 9.52 27.13 0.21
N PRO A 404 9.90 26.01 -0.46
CA PRO A 404 9.67 24.66 0.05
C PRO A 404 10.63 24.23 1.18
N THR A 405 11.64 25.04 1.51
CA THR A 405 12.76 24.64 2.39
C THR A 405 12.30 24.14 3.75
N ALA A 406 11.43 24.90 4.42
CA ALA A 406 10.99 24.57 5.78
C ALA A 406 10.20 23.25 5.82
N GLY A 407 9.26 23.06 4.89
CA GLY A 407 8.47 21.83 4.80
C GLY A 407 9.34 20.62 4.45
N THR A 408 10.29 20.78 3.52
CA THR A 408 11.20 19.69 3.15
C THR A 408 12.07 19.23 4.32
N LEU A 409 12.71 20.16 5.03
CA LEU A 409 13.54 19.83 6.20
C LEU A 409 12.71 19.20 7.33
N ALA A 410 11.53 19.75 7.60
CA ALA A 410 10.61 19.17 8.60
C ALA A 410 10.15 17.75 8.21
N GLY A 411 9.91 17.49 6.92
CA GLY A 411 9.56 16.16 6.43
C GLY A 411 10.69 15.15 6.63
N ILE A 412 11.92 15.52 6.34
CA ILE A 412 13.12 14.69 6.55
C ILE A 412 13.28 14.37 8.06
N GLU A 413 13.26 15.40 8.91
CA GLU A 413 13.43 15.25 10.36
C GLU A 413 12.31 14.39 10.97
N SER A 414 11.06 14.66 10.58
CA SER A 414 9.91 13.87 11.03
C SER A 414 10.03 12.40 10.65
N PHE A 415 10.58 12.10 9.48
CA PHE A 415 10.75 10.70 9.06
C PHE A 415 11.96 10.03 9.75
N PHE A 416 13.04 10.75 10.04
CA PHE A 416 14.09 10.23 10.91
C PHE A 416 13.52 9.82 12.27
N ASN A 417 12.77 10.69 12.91
CA ASN A 417 12.13 10.40 14.19
C ASN A 417 11.19 9.19 14.09
N LYS A 418 10.39 9.11 13.01
CA LYS A 418 9.48 7.98 12.76
C LYS A 418 10.19 6.64 12.71
N VAL A 419 11.34 6.59 12.04
CA VAL A 419 12.12 5.36 11.88
C VAL A 419 12.91 5.04 13.15
N ASP A 420 13.35 6.06 13.88
CA ASP A 420 14.10 5.90 15.14
C ASP A 420 13.22 5.40 16.30
N ASP A 421 11.94 5.73 16.29
CA ASP A 421 10.97 5.31 17.33
C ASP A 421 10.60 3.80 17.24
N ILE A 422 11.16 3.04 16.29
CA ILE A 422 10.80 1.63 16.10
C ILE A 422 11.36 0.76 17.23
N THR A 423 10.46 0.07 17.90
CA THR A 423 10.84 -0.92 18.92
C THR A 423 11.61 -2.10 18.30
N GLY A 424 12.71 -2.51 18.94
CA GLY A 424 13.50 -3.66 18.50
C GLY A 424 14.69 -3.31 17.59
N ALA A 425 14.92 -2.03 17.31
CA ALA A 425 16.13 -1.52 16.68
C ALA A 425 16.93 -0.64 17.64
N PRO A 426 18.26 -0.52 17.49
CA PRO A 426 19.03 0.52 18.17
C PRO A 426 18.54 1.91 17.75
N ALA A 427 18.62 2.89 18.63
CA ALA A 427 18.40 4.28 18.26
C ALA A 427 19.48 4.76 17.26
N MET A 428 19.08 5.61 16.29
CA MET A 428 20.05 6.26 15.41
C MET A 428 20.96 7.19 16.20
N SER A 429 22.21 7.28 15.76
CA SER A 429 23.13 8.29 16.31
C SER A 429 22.60 9.68 15.94
N GLN A 430 22.36 10.53 16.95
CA GLN A 430 21.96 11.92 16.69
C GLN A 430 23.03 12.65 15.85
N GLY A 431 24.30 12.30 16.03
CA GLY A 431 25.39 12.84 15.22
C GLY A 431 25.27 12.52 13.74
N ASP A 432 24.86 11.29 13.40
CA ASP A 432 24.67 10.86 12.01
C ASP A 432 23.44 11.54 11.38
N ILE A 433 22.37 11.72 12.15
CA ILE A 433 21.17 12.48 11.72
C ILE A 433 21.55 13.92 11.45
N ASP A 434 22.22 14.59 12.40
CA ASP A 434 22.63 16.00 12.28
C ASP A 434 23.57 16.21 11.09
N GLU A 435 24.51 15.29 10.86
CA GLU A 435 25.45 15.35 9.73
C GLU A 435 24.70 15.19 8.40
N TYR A 436 23.79 14.23 8.30
CA TYR A 436 22.98 14.04 7.09
C TYR A 436 22.15 15.29 6.76
N ILE A 437 21.43 15.83 7.77
CA ILE A 437 20.60 17.04 7.60
C ILE A 437 21.44 18.25 7.23
N ALA A 438 22.63 18.42 7.85
CA ALA A 438 23.54 19.51 7.53
C ALA A 438 24.06 19.43 6.08
N ASN A 439 24.43 18.23 5.62
CA ASN A 439 24.85 18.00 4.24
C ASN A 439 23.70 18.24 3.25
N PHE A 440 22.48 17.74 3.55
CA PHE A 440 21.31 18.04 2.75
C PHE A 440 21.08 19.56 2.64
N ALA A 441 21.11 20.28 3.75
CA ALA A 441 20.91 21.75 3.77
C ALA A 441 21.99 22.50 2.97
N ALA A 442 23.24 22.03 2.98
CA ALA A 442 24.33 22.60 2.20
C ALA A 442 24.12 22.39 0.69
N GLU A 443 23.80 21.16 0.26
CA GLU A 443 23.46 20.84 -1.13
C GLU A 443 22.22 21.64 -1.59
N TRP A 444 21.18 21.68 -0.77
CA TRP A 444 19.94 22.41 -1.01
C TRP A 444 20.18 23.91 -1.25
N THR A 445 21.03 24.51 -0.42
CA THR A 445 21.36 25.95 -0.55
C THR A 445 22.10 26.24 -1.85
N ALA A 446 22.95 25.32 -2.32
CA ALA A 446 23.70 25.45 -3.56
C ALA A 446 22.87 25.11 -4.81
N ALA A 447 21.74 24.40 -4.65
CA ALA A 447 20.95 23.90 -5.76
C ALA A 447 20.09 25.00 -6.43
N SER A 448 19.89 24.87 -7.75
CA SER A 448 18.84 25.59 -8.47
C SER A 448 17.44 25.15 -7.99
N LEU A 449 16.40 25.86 -8.39
CA LEU A 449 15.02 25.41 -8.07
C LEU A 449 14.74 24.00 -8.60
N ASP A 450 15.16 23.69 -9.82
CA ASP A 450 15.03 22.34 -10.40
C ASP A 450 15.77 21.30 -9.54
N GLY A 451 16.98 21.58 -9.10
CA GLY A 451 17.74 20.73 -8.19
C GLY A 451 17.09 20.57 -6.81
N LYS A 452 16.47 21.61 -6.28
CA LYS A 452 15.69 21.53 -5.03
C LYS A 452 14.48 20.63 -5.18
N LEU A 453 13.76 20.72 -6.30
CA LEU A 453 12.61 19.83 -6.57
C LEU A 453 13.03 18.38 -6.74
N GLU A 454 14.18 18.14 -7.34
CA GLU A 454 14.79 16.82 -7.42
C GLU A 454 15.05 16.25 -6.02
N MET A 455 15.77 16.99 -5.18
CA MET A 455 16.10 16.59 -3.81
C MET A 455 14.87 16.41 -2.94
N TRP A 456 13.88 17.31 -3.05
CA TRP A 456 12.61 17.22 -2.34
C TRP A 456 11.87 15.93 -2.70
N ALA A 457 11.77 15.61 -3.99
CA ALA A 457 11.05 14.43 -4.45
C ALA A 457 11.78 13.13 -4.07
N GLU A 458 13.12 13.09 -4.15
CA GLU A 458 13.92 11.95 -3.67
C GLU A 458 13.65 11.66 -2.19
N GLU A 459 13.75 12.69 -1.33
CA GLU A 459 13.51 12.53 0.11
C GLU A 459 12.06 12.11 0.39
N PHE A 460 11.10 12.72 -0.30
CA PHE A 460 9.72 12.33 -0.14
C PHE A 460 9.49 10.87 -0.55
N MET A 461 10.05 10.41 -1.67
CA MET A 461 9.94 9.01 -2.09
C MET A 461 10.55 8.04 -1.08
N ILE A 462 11.66 8.39 -0.43
CA ILE A 462 12.24 7.56 0.64
C ILE A 462 11.24 7.36 1.79
N THR A 463 10.44 8.39 2.12
CA THR A 463 9.44 8.28 3.19
C THR A 463 8.23 7.42 2.82
N GLN A 464 8.03 7.13 1.52
CA GLN A 464 6.89 6.37 1.02
C GLN A 464 7.10 4.84 1.08
N VAL A 465 8.22 4.36 1.58
CA VAL A 465 8.48 2.91 1.75
C VAL A 465 7.36 2.29 2.59
N GLY A 466 6.66 1.32 2.00
CA GLY A 466 5.48 0.67 2.57
C GLY A 466 4.13 1.09 1.96
N ASN A 467 4.05 2.26 1.30
CA ASN A 467 2.85 2.69 0.56
C ASN A 467 3.21 3.62 -0.61
N GLY A 468 3.16 3.11 -1.82
CA GLY A 468 3.54 3.85 -3.03
C GLY A 468 2.42 4.63 -3.72
N ILE A 469 1.23 4.76 -3.12
CA ILE A 469 0.12 5.49 -3.76
C ILE A 469 0.52 6.94 -4.02
N ASP A 470 1.02 7.61 -2.98
CA ASP A 470 1.39 9.02 -3.10
C ASP A 470 2.71 9.24 -3.83
N ALA A 471 3.65 8.29 -3.81
CA ALA A 471 4.83 8.33 -4.66
C ALA A 471 4.46 8.28 -6.16
N TYR A 472 3.53 7.42 -6.53
CA TYR A 472 3.02 7.33 -7.90
C TYR A 472 2.25 8.60 -8.31
N ASN A 473 1.44 9.16 -7.41
CA ASN A 473 0.73 10.42 -7.63
C ASN A 473 1.71 11.60 -7.78
N LEU A 474 2.70 11.69 -6.89
CA LEU A 474 3.76 12.68 -6.93
C LEU A 474 4.46 12.70 -8.29
N TYR A 475 4.95 11.54 -8.73
CA TYR A 475 5.68 11.44 -9.99
C TYR A 475 4.82 11.87 -11.19
N ARG A 476 3.58 11.40 -11.27
CA ARG A 476 2.65 11.78 -12.34
C ARG A 476 2.27 13.26 -12.31
N ARG A 477 2.17 13.86 -11.11
CA ARG A 477 1.76 15.24 -10.91
C ARG A 477 2.89 16.21 -11.21
N THR A 478 4.12 15.89 -10.81
CA THR A 478 5.26 16.81 -10.81
C THR A 478 6.34 16.47 -11.84
N GLY A 479 6.49 15.22 -12.23
CA GLY A 479 7.60 14.71 -13.04
C GLY A 479 8.93 14.58 -12.26
N TYR A 480 8.88 14.69 -10.92
CA TYR A 480 10.07 14.52 -10.08
C TYR A 480 9.97 13.24 -9.22
N PRO A 481 11.10 12.65 -8.87
CA PRO A 481 12.45 12.99 -9.31
C PRO A 481 12.66 12.59 -10.77
N LYS A 482 13.46 13.35 -11.51
CA LYS A 482 13.80 13.07 -12.92
C LYS A 482 14.84 11.97 -13.08
N ASN A 483 15.52 11.62 -11.99
CA ASN A 483 16.57 10.62 -11.96
C ASN A 483 16.07 9.21 -11.61
N LEU A 484 14.77 8.97 -11.69
CA LEU A 484 14.25 7.60 -11.57
C LEU A 484 14.96 6.71 -12.59
N GLN A 485 15.42 5.55 -12.13
CA GLN A 485 16.11 4.60 -13.00
C GLN A 485 15.22 4.23 -14.19
N PRO A 486 15.69 4.38 -15.43
CA PRO A 486 14.97 3.86 -16.58
C PRO A 486 14.88 2.33 -16.49
N THR A 487 13.89 1.75 -17.18
CA THR A 487 13.85 0.29 -17.29
C THR A 487 15.03 -0.22 -18.12
N ILE A 488 15.54 -1.39 -17.75
CA ILE A 488 16.58 -2.08 -18.56
C ILE A 488 16.00 -2.73 -19.82
N GLU A 489 14.69 -2.89 -19.90
CA GLU A 489 14.03 -3.46 -21.07
C GLU A 489 14.05 -2.50 -22.26
N LEU A 490 14.23 -3.07 -23.47
CA LEU A 490 14.37 -2.26 -24.69
C LEU A 490 13.06 -1.63 -25.17
N ASN A 491 11.95 -2.28 -24.91
CA ASN A 491 10.62 -1.87 -25.37
C ASN A 491 9.60 -2.02 -24.24
N PRO A 492 9.75 -1.27 -23.14
CA PRO A 492 8.91 -1.45 -21.95
C PRO A 492 7.48 -0.91 -22.13
N GLY A 493 7.17 -0.27 -23.25
CA GLY A 493 5.98 0.56 -23.40
C GLY A 493 6.16 1.94 -22.77
N GLN A 494 5.06 2.67 -22.68
CA GLN A 494 5.05 3.98 -22.04
C GLN A 494 4.75 3.81 -20.52
N PHE A 495 5.28 4.71 -19.72
CA PHE A 495 5.00 4.71 -18.28
C PHE A 495 3.49 4.79 -18.01
N PRO A 496 2.93 3.94 -17.13
CA PRO A 496 1.51 3.93 -16.82
C PRO A 496 1.05 5.24 -16.17
N LEU A 497 0.10 5.92 -16.79
CA LEU A 497 -0.54 7.13 -16.25
C LEU A 497 -1.86 6.83 -15.55
N SER A 498 -2.46 5.68 -15.86
CA SER A 498 -3.52 5.02 -15.09
C SER A 498 -3.50 3.53 -15.42
N MET A 499 -4.30 2.75 -14.71
CA MET A 499 -4.35 1.30 -14.86
C MET A 499 -5.53 0.87 -15.72
N PHE A 500 -5.42 -0.32 -16.35
CA PHE A 500 -6.56 -0.98 -16.96
C PHE A 500 -7.65 -1.23 -15.92
N TYR A 501 -8.91 -1.15 -16.33
CA TYR A 501 -9.99 -1.61 -15.47
C TYR A 501 -9.84 -3.10 -15.18
N PRO A 502 -10.20 -3.56 -13.97
CA PRO A 502 -10.18 -4.96 -13.62
C PRO A 502 -10.95 -5.82 -14.62
N SER A 503 -10.46 -7.05 -14.87
CA SER A 503 -11.08 -7.95 -15.85
C SER A 503 -12.52 -8.31 -15.46
N ASN A 504 -12.78 -8.48 -14.16
CA ASN A 504 -14.11 -8.73 -13.62
C ASN A 504 -15.07 -7.55 -13.82
N HIS A 505 -14.57 -6.31 -13.75
CA HIS A 505 -15.37 -5.12 -13.98
C HIS A 505 -15.64 -4.89 -15.47
N ALA A 506 -14.61 -4.73 -16.28
CA ALA A 506 -14.77 -4.44 -17.70
C ALA A 506 -15.37 -5.62 -18.52
N GLY A 507 -15.11 -6.87 -18.09
CA GLY A 507 -15.59 -8.05 -18.80
C GLY A 507 -17.02 -8.47 -18.47
N ARG A 508 -17.59 -8.01 -17.36
CA ARG A 508 -18.94 -8.41 -16.88
C ARG A 508 -19.93 -7.26 -16.85
N ASN A 509 -19.47 -6.03 -16.91
CA ASN A 509 -20.29 -4.83 -16.88
C ASN A 509 -20.46 -4.27 -18.28
N SER A 510 -21.68 -4.32 -18.83
CA SER A 510 -21.99 -3.86 -20.17
C SER A 510 -21.87 -2.35 -20.37
N ASN A 511 -21.81 -1.57 -19.28
CA ASN A 511 -21.70 -0.11 -19.32
C ASN A 511 -20.24 0.37 -19.27
N VAL A 512 -19.26 -0.55 -19.20
CA VAL A 512 -17.84 -0.23 -19.09
C VAL A 512 -17.08 -0.76 -20.29
N ASN A 513 -16.28 0.09 -20.91
CA ASN A 513 -15.32 -0.29 -21.94
C ASN A 513 -13.92 -0.30 -21.35
N GLN A 514 -13.14 -1.34 -21.67
CA GLN A 514 -11.73 -1.40 -21.28
C GLN A 514 -10.95 -0.27 -21.95
N LYS A 515 -9.96 0.26 -21.23
CA LYS A 515 -8.99 1.22 -21.79
C LYS A 515 -8.16 0.57 -22.88
N SER A 516 -7.75 1.36 -23.87
CA SER A 516 -6.89 0.90 -24.97
C SER A 516 -5.45 0.66 -24.53
N ASP A 517 -4.98 1.42 -23.54
CA ASP A 517 -3.61 1.44 -23.06
C ASP A 517 -3.53 2.06 -21.65
N LEU A 518 -2.34 2.07 -21.07
CA LEU A 518 -2.06 2.60 -19.74
C LEU A 518 -1.73 4.11 -19.72
N THR A 519 -1.77 4.79 -20.87
CA THR A 519 -1.36 6.22 -20.98
C THR A 519 -2.51 7.19 -20.79
N GLN A 520 -3.73 6.69 -20.61
CA GLN A 520 -4.89 7.53 -20.31
C GLN A 520 -4.72 8.18 -18.95
N ARG A 521 -4.78 9.52 -18.94
CA ARG A 521 -4.58 10.30 -17.71
C ARG A 521 -5.85 10.36 -16.87
N VAL A 522 -5.71 10.36 -15.57
CA VAL A 522 -6.80 10.64 -14.63
C VAL A 522 -7.14 12.14 -14.67
N PHE A 523 -8.32 12.53 -14.18
CA PHE A 523 -8.87 13.89 -14.34
C PHE A 523 -7.95 15.00 -13.82
N TRP A 524 -7.26 14.78 -12.70
CA TRP A 524 -6.38 15.78 -12.10
C TRP A 524 -5.00 15.85 -12.75
N ASN A 525 -4.64 14.87 -13.56
CA ASN A 525 -3.34 14.79 -14.25
C ASN A 525 -3.44 15.06 -15.75
N THR A 526 -4.50 15.68 -16.26
CA THR A 526 -4.70 15.91 -17.71
C THR A 526 -3.58 16.74 -18.34
N ASN A 527 -2.99 17.67 -17.58
CA ASN A 527 -1.91 18.55 -18.00
C ASN A 527 -0.57 18.22 -17.29
N GLY A 528 -0.47 17.05 -16.68
CA GLY A 528 0.76 16.62 -16.01
C GLY A 528 1.95 16.52 -16.96
N PRO A 529 3.18 16.58 -16.45
CA PRO A 529 4.39 16.48 -17.24
C PRO A 529 4.47 15.13 -17.97
N SER A 530 5.32 15.04 -18.99
CA SER A 530 5.74 13.76 -19.55
C SER A 530 6.62 13.05 -18.51
N VAL A 531 6.35 11.77 -18.29
CA VAL A 531 7.10 10.90 -17.37
C VAL A 531 7.45 9.62 -18.11
N ASP A 532 8.64 9.09 -17.86
CA ASP A 532 9.17 7.88 -18.49
C ASP A 532 9.69 6.89 -17.45
#